data_0793d54b5e9b6b2a749fc76bf5101518
#
_entry.id   0793d54b5e9b6b2a749fc76bf5101518
#
_cell.length_a   1.000
_cell.length_b   1.000
_cell.length_c   1.000
_cell.angle_alpha   90.00
_cell.angle_beta   90.00
_cell.angle_gamma   90.00
#
_symmetry.space_group_name_H-M   'P 1'
#
loop_
_entity.id
_entity.type
_entity.pdbx_description
1 polymer ?
#
loop_
_entity_poly.entity_id
_entity_poly.type
_entity_poly.pdbx_seq_one_letter_code
_entity_poly.pdbx_strand_id
1 'polypeptide(L)'
;MSPARNRLRRISTAIKVVTDIERMGDHAADIAEIIPHLVTVRRDGDPAVSQAIRMGQKAHKMILDALAALAGEDESAAQKVIAADDEVDYDFNAIKHTLAEEIAADPAKVDAALDLLMVIKYLERIGDHAVNVAEWVEFVRTGRYHNENMF
;
A
#
# COMPACT_ATOMS: atom_id res chain seq x y z
N MET A 1 12.04 30.86 6.39
CA MET A 1 10.82 30.26 7.00
C MET A 1 10.95 30.37 8.53
N SER A 2 9.87 30.68 9.23
CA SER A 2 9.91 30.82 10.69
C SER A 2 10.08 29.45 11.38
N PRO A 3 10.85 29.38 12.48
CA PRO A 3 10.98 28.13 13.26
C PRO A 3 9.65 27.58 13.78
N ALA A 4 8.71 28.46 14.12
CA ALA A 4 7.37 28.05 14.58
C ALA A 4 6.58 27.32 13.47
N ARG A 5 6.62 27.84 12.26
CA ARG A 5 5.96 27.21 11.10
C ARG A 5 6.57 25.85 10.78
N ASN A 6 7.88 25.70 10.86
CA ASN A 6 8.56 24.42 10.66
C ASN A 6 8.16 23.39 11.73
N ARG A 7 8.11 23.80 13.00
CA ARG A 7 7.62 22.91 14.08
C ARG A 7 6.18 22.46 13.85
N LEU A 8 5.31 23.39 13.44
CA LEU A 8 3.91 23.07 13.14
C LEU A 8 3.79 22.03 12.02
N ARG A 9 4.57 22.17 10.96
CA ARG A 9 4.60 21.18 9.86
C ARG A 9 5.02 19.80 10.35
N ARG A 10 6.07 19.70 11.17
CA ARG A 10 6.56 18.44 11.73
C ARG A 10 5.52 17.76 12.62
N ILE A 11 4.85 18.52 13.48
CA ILE A 11 3.79 18.00 14.34
C ILE A 11 2.60 17.51 13.51
N SER A 12 2.15 18.31 12.56
CA SER A 12 1.04 17.94 11.67
C SER A 12 1.37 16.68 10.86
N THR A 13 2.58 16.58 10.33
CA THR A 13 3.07 15.40 9.62
C THR A 13 3.08 14.17 10.50
N ALA A 14 3.60 14.28 11.72
CA ALA A 14 3.65 13.16 12.66
C ALA A 14 2.25 12.59 12.94
N ILE A 15 1.25 13.45 13.16
CA ILE A 15 -0.14 13.05 13.41
C ILE A 15 -0.71 12.32 12.19
N LYS A 16 -0.49 12.83 10.98
CA LYS A 16 -1.01 12.23 9.73
C LYS A 16 -0.33 10.90 9.42
N VAL A 17 0.98 10.82 9.59
CA VAL A 17 1.74 9.58 9.37
C VAL A 17 1.33 8.48 10.34
N VAL A 18 1.10 8.80 11.60
CA VAL A 18 0.59 7.83 12.59
C VAL A 18 -0.75 7.24 12.13
N THR A 19 -1.65 8.06 11.59
CA THR A 19 -2.92 7.59 11.04
C THR A 19 -2.72 6.65 9.84
N ASP A 20 -1.81 6.97 8.92
CA ASP A 20 -1.50 6.11 7.79
C ASP A 20 -0.89 4.77 8.24
N ILE A 21 0.03 4.79 9.21
CA ILE A 21 0.63 3.57 9.77
C ILE A 21 -0.42 2.69 10.45
N GLU A 22 -1.34 3.29 11.21
CA GLU A 22 -2.46 2.58 11.83
C GLU A 22 -3.33 1.88 10.77
N ARG A 23 -3.67 2.57 9.69
CA ARG A 23 -4.44 2.00 8.58
C ARG A 23 -3.71 0.86 7.87
N MET A 24 -2.40 0.97 7.67
CA MET A 24 -1.60 -0.15 7.14
C MET A 24 -1.68 -1.37 8.06
N GLY A 25 -1.59 -1.17 9.37
CA GLY A 25 -1.74 -2.23 10.35
C GLY A 25 -3.12 -2.90 10.32
N ASP A 26 -4.19 -2.10 10.20
CA ASP A 26 -5.56 -2.60 10.06
C ASP A 26 -5.71 -3.49 8.81
N HIS A 27 -5.19 -3.05 7.67
CA HIS A 27 -5.24 -3.84 6.44
C HIS A 27 -4.39 -5.11 6.51
N ALA A 28 -3.24 -5.08 7.18
CA ALA A 28 -2.45 -6.28 7.43
C ALA A 28 -3.19 -7.29 8.31
N ALA A 29 -3.92 -6.82 9.32
CA ALA A 29 -4.76 -7.67 10.17
C ALA A 29 -5.92 -8.29 9.36
N ASP A 30 -6.57 -7.50 8.49
CA ASP A 30 -7.62 -7.99 7.60
C ASP A 30 -7.12 -9.11 6.68
N ILE A 31 -5.92 -8.96 6.12
CA ILE A 31 -5.27 -10.01 5.31
C ILE A 31 -5.05 -11.27 6.17
N ALA A 32 -4.52 -11.11 7.36
CA ALA A 32 -4.23 -12.23 8.27
C ALA A 32 -5.50 -13.04 8.63
N GLU A 33 -6.67 -12.41 8.69
CA GLU A 33 -7.94 -13.09 8.93
C GLU A 33 -8.38 -13.97 7.75
N ILE A 34 -8.02 -13.61 6.52
CA ILE A 34 -8.40 -14.34 5.30
C ILE A 34 -7.47 -15.52 5.03
N ILE A 35 -6.20 -15.43 5.36
CA ILE A 35 -5.17 -16.43 5.03
C ILE A 35 -5.54 -17.86 5.50
N PRO A 36 -6.04 -18.11 6.73
CA PRO A 36 -6.38 -19.46 7.16
C PRO A 36 -7.37 -20.18 6.23
N HIS A 37 -8.34 -19.46 5.67
CA HIS A 37 -9.27 -20.04 4.71
C HIS A 37 -8.60 -20.25 3.36
N LEU A 38 -7.85 -19.30 2.86
CA LEU A 38 -7.16 -19.40 1.56
C LEU A 38 -6.24 -20.62 1.46
N VAL A 39 -5.48 -20.94 2.51
CA VAL A 39 -4.57 -22.10 2.49
C VAL A 39 -5.32 -23.44 2.44
N THR A 40 -6.62 -23.48 2.75
CA THR A 40 -7.43 -24.69 2.63
C THR A 40 -7.99 -24.91 1.24
N VAL A 41 -8.16 -23.85 0.44
CA VAL A 41 -8.84 -23.87 -0.87
C VAL A 41 -7.91 -23.61 -2.04
N ARG A 42 -6.72 -23.07 -1.80
CA ARG A 42 -5.70 -22.84 -2.81
C ARG A 42 -4.46 -23.66 -2.54
N ARG A 43 -3.85 -24.16 -3.64
CA ARG A 43 -2.69 -25.05 -3.56
C ARG A 43 -1.38 -24.27 -3.67
N ASP A 44 -0.32 -24.88 -3.15
CA ASP A 44 1.04 -24.42 -3.41
C ASP A 44 1.31 -24.36 -4.91
N GLY A 45 1.96 -23.29 -5.38
CA GLY A 45 2.23 -23.09 -6.79
C GLY A 45 1.08 -22.50 -7.61
N ASP A 46 -0.06 -22.15 -6.97
CA ASP A 46 -1.14 -21.42 -7.64
C ASP A 46 -0.61 -20.09 -8.19
N PRO A 47 -0.77 -19.84 -9.53
CA PRO A 47 -0.22 -18.63 -10.15
C PRO A 47 -0.76 -17.33 -9.56
N ALA A 48 -2.05 -17.26 -9.22
CA ALA A 48 -2.66 -16.07 -8.63
C ALA A 48 -2.10 -15.80 -7.23
N VAL A 49 -1.90 -16.84 -6.41
CA VAL A 49 -1.26 -16.72 -5.09
C VAL A 49 0.19 -16.25 -5.24
N SER A 50 0.93 -16.81 -6.17
CA SER A 50 2.33 -16.41 -6.42
C SER A 50 2.42 -14.94 -6.87
N GLN A 51 1.48 -14.47 -7.68
CA GLN A 51 1.38 -13.07 -8.08
C GLN A 51 1.04 -12.17 -6.87
N ALA A 52 0.10 -12.59 -6.03
CA ALA A 52 -0.27 -11.85 -4.82
C ALA A 52 0.89 -11.73 -3.82
N ILE A 53 1.69 -12.78 -3.67
CA ILE A 53 2.91 -12.75 -2.83
C ILE A 53 3.90 -11.71 -3.37
N ARG A 54 4.15 -11.68 -4.67
CA ARG A 54 5.04 -10.67 -5.29
C ARG A 54 4.51 -9.24 -5.09
N MET A 55 3.20 -9.04 -5.25
CA MET A 55 2.54 -7.77 -4.98
C MET A 55 2.72 -7.35 -3.51
N GLY A 56 2.56 -8.30 -2.58
CA GLY A 56 2.79 -8.08 -1.15
C GLY A 56 4.22 -7.66 -0.83
N GLN A 57 5.21 -8.27 -1.50
CA GLN A 57 6.62 -7.89 -1.35
C GLN A 57 6.88 -6.45 -1.83
N LYS A 58 6.25 -6.04 -2.93
CA LYS A 58 6.34 -4.65 -3.42
C LYS A 58 5.70 -3.67 -2.44
N ALA A 59 4.50 -3.96 -1.94
CA ALA A 59 3.83 -3.12 -0.95
C ALA A 59 4.64 -3.01 0.35
N HIS A 60 5.22 -4.10 0.83
CA HIS A 60 6.10 -4.11 1.99
C HIS A 60 7.35 -3.23 1.77
N LYS A 61 7.98 -3.35 0.60
CA LYS A 61 9.12 -2.49 0.25
C LYS A 61 8.72 -1.01 0.24
N MET A 62 7.56 -0.67 -0.30
CA MET A 62 7.04 0.70 -0.30
C MET A 62 6.89 1.25 1.13
N ILE A 63 6.40 0.47 2.08
CA ILE A 63 6.30 0.86 3.49
C ILE A 63 7.68 1.22 4.05
N LEU A 64 8.66 0.32 3.90
CA LEU A 64 10.00 0.52 4.42
C LEU A 64 10.68 1.74 3.79
N ASP A 65 10.57 1.89 2.47
CA ASP A 65 11.16 3.01 1.74
C ASP A 65 10.48 4.35 2.10
N ALA A 66 9.15 4.37 2.30
CA ALA A 66 8.42 5.56 2.72
C ALA A 66 8.84 6.02 4.12
N LEU A 67 8.95 5.09 5.06
CA LEU A 67 9.38 5.40 6.44
C LEU A 67 10.84 5.87 6.47
N ALA A 68 11.72 5.27 5.68
CA ALA A 68 13.10 5.70 5.55
C ALA A 68 13.21 7.10 4.93
N ALA A 69 12.44 7.39 3.89
CA ALA A 69 12.37 8.71 3.27
C ALA A 69 11.88 9.77 4.25
N LEU A 70 10.88 9.45 5.06
CA LEU A 70 10.35 10.34 6.09
C LEU A 70 11.41 10.63 7.17
N ALA A 71 12.08 9.60 7.68
CA ALA A 71 13.10 9.74 8.71
C ALA A 71 14.29 10.59 8.24
N GLY A 72 14.67 10.47 6.96
CA GLY A 72 15.75 11.25 6.34
C GLY A 72 15.31 12.58 5.74
N GLU A 73 14.02 12.89 5.74
CA GLU A 73 13.45 14.02 4.99
C GLU A 73 13.92 14.04 3.52
N ASP A 74 14.01 12.85 2.91
CA ASP A 74 14.57 12.63 1.57
C ASP A 74 13.48 12.64 0.51
N GLU A 75 13.33 13.79 -0.17
CA GLU A 75 12.34 14.01 -1.21
C GLU A 75 12.55 13.09 -2.44
N SER A 76 13.80 12.87 -2.83
CA SER A 76 14.10 11.97 -3.96
C SER A 76 13.70 10.54 -3.66
N ALA A 77 13.95 10.05 -2.45
CA ALA A 77 13.49 8.73 -2.00
C ALA A 77 11.95 8.67 -1.93
N ALA A 78 11.29 9.72 -1.46
CA ALA A 78 9.83 9.82 -1.43
C ALA A 78 9.22 9.74 -2.83
N GLN A 79 9.79 10.43 -3.81
CA GLN A 79 9.30 10.37 -5.20
C GLN A 79 9.41 8.98 -5.81
N LYS A 80 10.43 8.20 -5.43
CA LYS A 80 10.57 6.80 -5.86
C LYS A 80 9.46 5.91 -5.28
N VAL A 81 9.04 6.15 -4.05
CA VAL A 81 7.91 5.44 -3.44
C VAL A 81 6.61 5.74 -4.18
N ILE A 82 6.37 7.03 -4.48
CA ILE A 82 5.17 7.45 -5.22
C ILE A 82 5.14 6.79 -6.60
N ALA A 83 6.26 6.76 -7.30
CA ALA A 83 6.36 6.10 -8.61
C ALA A 83 6.16 4.56 -8.53
N ALA A 84 6.58 3.93 -7.44
CA ALA A 84 6.44 2.49 -7.25
C ALA A 84 4.97 2.04 -7.14
N ASP A 85 4.04 2.92 -6.80
CA ASP A 85 2.61 2.62 -6.70
C ASP A 85 2.02 2.15 -8.04
N ASP A 86 2.52 2.64 -9.17
CA ASP A 86 2.09 2.22 -10.50
C ASP A 86 2.27 0.71 -10.72
N GLU A 87 3.35 0.13 -10.18
CA GLU A 87 3.59 -1.31 -10.28
C GLU A 87 2.60 -2.13 -9.43
N VAL A 88 2.27 -1.65 -8.25
CA VAL A 88 1.28 -2.30 -7.36
C VAL A 88 -0.11 -2.24 -8.00
N ASP A 89 -0.48 -1.10 -8.58
CA ASP A 89 -1.75 -0.94 -9.30
C ASP A 89 -1.82 -1.85 -10.53
N TYR A 90 -0.71 -1.96 -11.26
CA TYR A 90 -0.62 -2.91 -12.39
C TYR A 90 -0.82 -4.35 -11.94
N ASP A 91 -0.13 -4.77 -10.87
CA ASP A 91 -0.26 -6.12 -10.32
C ASP A 91 -1.69 -6.40 -9.84
N PHE A 92 -2.33 -5.44 -9.18
CA PHE A 92 -3.73 -5.55 -8.77
C PHE A 92 -4.64 -5.87 -9.96
N ASN A 93 -4.53 -5.10 -11.03
CA ASN A 93 -5.37 -5.29 -12.22
C ASN A 93 -5.07 -6.61 -12.93
N ALA A 94 -3.81 -7.00 -13.02
CA ALA A 94 -3.40 -8.28 -13.63
C ALA A 94 -3.95 -9.48 -12.85
N ILE A 95 -3.84 -9.48 -11.52
CA ILE A 95 -4.37 -10.55 -10.66
C ILE A 95 -5.89 -10.59 -10.73
N LYS A 96 -6.54 -9.43 -10.66
CA LYS A 96 -8.00 -9.34 -10.79
C LYS A 96 -8.49 -9.98 -12.10
N HIS A 97 -7.80 -9.74 -13.20
CA HIS A 97 -8.12 -10.35 -14.49
C HIS A 97 -7.94 -11.86 -14.44
N THR A 98 -6.84 -12.38 -13.90
CA THR A 98 -6.60 -13.80 -13.69
C THR A 98 -7.73 -14.45 -12.88
N LEU A 99 -8.19 -13.81 -11.81
CA LEU A 99 -9.28 -14.31 -10.98
C LEU A 99 -10.61 -14.32 -11.72
N ALA A 100 -10.89 -13.31 -12.54
CA ALA A 100 -12.10 -13.28 -13.38
C ALA A 100 -12.11 -14.43 -14.40
N GLU A 101 -10.97 -14.71 -15.05
CA GLU A 101 -10.85 -15.86 -15.96
C GLU A 101 -11.02 -17.20 -15.24
N GLU A 102 -10.46 -17.32 -14.03
CA GLU A 102 -10.60 -18.51 -13.19
C GLU A 102 -12.09 -18.79 -12.84
N ILE A 103 -12.83 -17.76 -12.44
CA ILE A 103 -14.26 -17.87 -12.15
C ILE A 103 -15.05 -18.25 -13.41
N ALA A 104 -14.74 -17.64 -14.54
CA ALA A 104 -15.40 -17.94 -15.82
C ALA A 104 -15.15 -19.39 -16.27
N ALA A 105 -13.97 -19.93 -16.04
CA ALA A 105 -13.63 -21.30 -16.37
C ALA A 105 -14.25 -22.33 -15.43
N ASP A 106 -14.35 -22.00 -14.14
CA ASP A 106 -14.92 -22.85 -13.10
C ASP A 106 -15.62 -22.00 -12.03
N PRO A 107 -16.97 -21.80 -12.16
CA PRO A 107 -17.72 -20.99 -11.19
C PRO A 107 -17.66 -21.50 -9.75
N ALA A 108 -17.31 -22.76 -9.52
CA ALA A 108 -17.14 -23.30 -8.17
C ALA A 108 -15.96 -22.66 -7.40
N LYS A 109 -15.04 -22.00 -8.12
CA LYS A 109 -13.88 -21.31 -7.53
C LYS A 109 -14.17 -19.86 -7.07
N VAL A 110 -15.40 -19.40 -7.20
CA VAL A 110 -15.76 -17.99 -6.96
C VAL A 110 -15.40 -17.55 -5.55
N ASP A 111 -15.68 -18.32 -4.51
CA ASP A 111 -15.40 -17.92 -3.12
C ASP A 111 -13.90 -17.77 -2.88
N ALA A 112 -13.09 -18.73 -3.32
CA ALA A 112 -11.64 -18.66 -3.22
C ALA A 112 -11.03 -17.50 -4.02
N ALA A 113 -11.59 -17.19 -5.18
CA ALA A 113 -11.18 -16.06 -6.01
C ALA A 113 -11.53 -14.72 -5.34
N LEU A 114 -12.73 -14.59 -4.77
CA LEU A 114 -13.15 -13.38 -4.07
C LEU A 114 -12.32 -13.13 -2.80
N ASP A 115 -11.97 -14.19 -2.05
CA ASP A 115 -11.09 -14.06 -0.89
C ASP A 115 -9.71 -13.54 -1.28
N LEU A 116 -9.12 -14.07 -2.35
CA LEU A 116 -7.83 -13.57 -2.84
C LEU A 116 -7.94 -12.14 -3.39
N LEU A 117 -9.06 -11.79 -4.04
CA LEU A 117 -9.34 -10.42 -4.47
C LEU A 117 -9.33 -9.46 -3.27
N MET A 118 -9.92 -9.84 -2.15
CA MET A 118 -9.89 -9.02 -0.93
C MET A 118 -8.47 -8.84 -0.40
N VAL A 119 -7.66 -9.89 -0.40
CA VAL A 119 -6.24 -9.79 0.00
C VAL A 119 -5.49 -8.77 -0.86
N ILE A 120 -5.59 -8.87 -2.18
CA ILE A 120 -4.89 -7.93 -3.07
C ILE A 120 -5.45 -6.50 -2.97
N LYS A 121 -6.73 -6.34 -2.66
CA LYS A 121 -7.32 -5.02 -2.40
C LYS A 121 -6.73 -4.38 -1.14
N TYR A 122 -6.54 -5.15 -0.08
CA TYR A 122 -5.86 -4.66 1.12
C TYR A 122 -4.38 -4.34 0.87
N LEU A 123 -3.69 -5.12 0.03
CA LEU A 123 -2.31 -4.80 -0.38
C LEU A 123 -2.23 -3.49 -1.17
N GLU A 124 -3.17 -3.25 -2.07
CA GLU A 124 -3.27 -1.97 -2.81
C GLU A 124 -3.45 -0.80 -1.84
N ARG A 125 -4.37 -0.93 -0.88
CA ARG A 125 -4.60 0.10 0.15
C ARG A 125 -3.38 0.35 1.03
N ILE A 126 -2.61 -0.67 1.37
CA ILE A 126 -1.32 -0.51 2.07
C ILE A 126 -0.36 0.33 1.22
N GLY A 127 -0.26 0.06 -0.08
CA GLY A 127 0.52 0.86 -1.02
C GLY A 127 0.06 2.33 -1.06
N ASP A 128 -1.24 2.58 -1.09
CA ASP A 128 -1.81 3.93 -1.07
C ASP A 128 -1.41 4.70 0.20
N HIS A 129 -1.44 4.05 1.37
CA HIS A 129 -0.99 4.67 2.62
C HIS A 129 0.52 4.92 2.64
N ALA A 130 1.33 4.06 2.03
CA ALA A 130 2.76 4.29 1.86
C ALA A 130 3.03 5.51 0.96
N VAL A 131 2.26 5.70 -0.10
CA VAL A 131 2.29 6.91 -0.93
C VAL A 131 1.95 8.14 -0.11
N ASN A 132 0.90 8.09 0.71
CA ASN A 132 0.55 9.20 1.61
C ASN A 132 1.71 9.58 2.53
N VAL A 133 2.39 8.60 3.13
CA VAL A 133 3.58 8.86 3.96
C VAL A 133 4.68 9.56 3.14
N ALA A 134 4.95 9.09 1.92
CA ALA A 134 5.93 9.71 1.03
C ALA A 134 5.56 11.16 0.65
N GLU A 135 4.30 11.44 0.39
CA GLU A 135 3.79 12.79 0.10
C GLU A 135 3.97 13.74 1.29
N TRP A 136 3.87 13.23 2.53
CA TRP A 136 4.14 14.03 3.74
C TRP A 136 5.61 14.45 3.86
N VAL A 137 6.56 13.76 3.23
CA VAL A 137 7.97 14.18 3.16
C VAL A 137 8.09 15.53 2.45
N GLU A 138 7.40 15.70 1.33
CA GLU A 138 7.36 16.97 0.62
C GLU A 138 6.72 18.07 1.48
N PHE A 139 5.61 17.75 2.16
CA PHE A 139 4.94 18.71 3.05
C PHE A 139 5.83 19.22 4.17
N VAL A 140 6.61 18.36 4.82
CA VAL A 140 7.55 18.78 5.88
C VAL A 140 8.50 19.85 5.35
N ARG A 141 8.99 19.71 4.13
CA ARG A 141 9.96 20.62 3.53
C ARG A 141 9.34 21.90 2.98
N THR A 142 8.23 21.77 2.26
CA THR A 142 7.68 22.85 1.45
C THR A 142 6.39 23.46 2.00
N GLY A 143 5.67 22.75 2.87
CA GLY A 143 4.33 23.09 3.33
C GLY A 143 3.25 22.81 2.28
N ARG A 144 3.58 22.10 1.20
CA ARG A 144 2.64 21.69 0.15
C ARG A 144 2.29 20.21 0.27
N TYR A 145 1.01 19.92 0.17
CA TYR A 145 0.49 18.58 0.10
C TYR A 145 -0.46 18.50 -1.09
N HIS A 146 -0.26 17.55 -1.99
CA HIS A 146 -0.97 17.45 -3.28
C HIS A 146 -0.91 18.76 -4.08
N ASN A 147 0.26 19.43 -4.11
CA ASN A 147 0.49 20.73 -4.75
C ASN A 147 -0.30 21.91 -4.16
N GLU A 148 -0.94 21.75 -3.03
CA GLU A 148 -1.64 22.82 -2.31
C GLU A 148 -0.83 23.30 -1.10
N ASN A 149 -0.86 24.62 -0.84
CA ASN A 149 -0.25 25.17 0.36
C ASN A 149 -1.19 24.93 1.54
N MET A 150 -0.73 24.22 2.56
CA MET A 150 -1.51 23.90 3.76
C MET A 150 -1.33 24.94 4.88
N PHE A 151 -0.16 25.60 4.92
CA PHE A 151 0.16 26.64 5.92
C PHE A 151 1.05 27.73 5.33
#